data_69ad1f716b3be0dd4df8b5088ac6c2cb
#
_entry.id   69ad1f716b3be0dd4df8b5088ac6c2cb
#
_cell.length_a   1.000
_cell.length_b   1.000
_cell.length_c   1.000
_cell.angle_alpha   90.00
_cell.angle_beta   90.00
_cell.angle_gamma   90.00
#
_symmetry.space_group_name_H-M   'P 1'
#
loop_
_entity.id
_entity.type
_entity.pdbx_description
1 polymer ?
#
loop_
_entity_poly.entity_id
_entity_poly.type
_entity_poly.pdbx_seq_one_letter_code
_entity_poly.pdbx_strand_id
1 'polypeptide(L)'
;WATNWLKTPDEKIYNTTLAVKMITLALSKFAQLDVDGMGVEMEGGKPGWNDAMNGLPGLFGSGTPETFELKRLIKFITDNFNGSETVVMPAEIAKYLDDVKAVLDKYNNGQVSDFEYWDEVATIRENYRESVKLYLSGEETEVSKDYINEVFSAFAAKIDKGIEKAVEMGNGLVPTYFTHEAVDFEPVVDENGNPVMSHYGLQKAVVKEFKTV
;
A
#
# COMPACT_ATOMS: atom_id res chain seq x y z
N TRP A 1 -26.36 7.12 -16.66
CA TRP A 1 -25.04 6.55 -16.79
C TRP A 1 -24.38 6.56 -15.42
N ALA A 2 -24.01 5.41 -14.87
CA ALA A 2 -23.22 5.34 -13.65
C ALA A 2 -21.84 5.93 -13.96
N THR A 3 -21.45 6.94 -13.19
CA THR A 3 -20.08 7.48 -13.27
C THR A 3 -19.22 6.76 -12.22
N ASN A 4 -17.96 6.46 -12.56
CA ASN A 4 -17.00 5.91 -11.62
C ASN A 4 -16.31 7.00 -10.77
N TRP A 5 -16.88 8.19 -10.72
CA TRP A 5 -16.35 9.28 -9.92
C TRP A 5 -16.84 9.17 -8.48
N LEU A 6 -15.92 9.34 -7.54
CA LEU A 6 -16.27 9.38 -6.13
C LEU A 6 -17.20 10.55 -5.83
N LYS A 7 -18.17 10.28 -5.01
CA LYS A 7 -19.17 11.25 -4.58
C LYS A 7 -19.18 11.38 -3.07
N THR A 8 -19.79 12.45 -2.61
CA THR A 8 -20.18 12.65 -1.22
C THR A 8 -21.60 12.08 -0.98
N PRO A 9 -22.05 11.90 0.28
CA PRO A 9 -23.37 11.33 0.57
C PRO A 9 -24.57 12.09 -0.02
N ASP A 10 -24.38 13.37 -0.34
CA ASP A 10 -25.37 14.19 -1.03
C ASP A 10 -25.32 14.06 -2.57
N GLU A 11 -24.72 12.97 -3.07
CA GLU A 11 -24.62 12.62 -4.49
C GLU A 11 -23.80 13.60 -5.35
N LYS A 12 -23.07 14.54 -4.77
CA LYS A 12 -22.17 15.43 -5.50
C LYS A 12 -20.83 14.77 -5.76
N ILE A 13 -20.29 15.03 -6.95
CA ILE A 13 -18.94 14.59 -7.31
C ILE A 13 -17.94 15.35 -6.43
N TYR A 14 -17.06 14.59 -5.75
CA TYR A 14 -15.99 15.19 -4.98
C TYR A 14 -14.87 15.70 -5.90
N ASN A 15 -14.55 16.98 -5.77
CA ASN A 15 -13.48 17.62 -6.52
C ASN A 15 -12.30 17.89 -5.59
N THR A 16 -11.10 17.58 -6.04
CA THR A 16 -9.88 17.79 -5.28
C THR A 16 -8.77 18.37 -6.16
N THR A 17 -7.65 18.72 -5.54
CA THR A 17 -6.48 19.24 -6.24
C THR A 17 -5.61 18.11 -6.83
N LEU A 18 -4.79 18.47 -7.83
CA LEU A 18 -3.79 17.55 -8.36
C LEU A 18 -2.81 17.09 -7.27
N ALA A 19 -2.43 17.97 -6.35
CA ALA A 19 -1.54 17.65 -5.23
C ALA A 19 -2.11 16.52 -4.37
N VAL A 20 -3.38 16.64 -3.94
CA VAL A 20 -4.05 15.59 -3.15
C VAL A 20 -4.10 14.27 -3.93
N LYS A 21 -4.42 14.33 -5.22
CA LYS A 21 -4.44 13.12 -6.06
C LYS A 21 -3.08 12.43 -6.14
N MET A 22 -2.01 13.20 -6.29
CA MET A 22 -0.64 12.65 -6.34
C MET A 22 -0.22 12.06 -5.00
N ILE A 23 -0.52 12.76 -3.89
CA ILE A 23 -0.29 12.27 -2.52
C ILE A 23 -1.02 10.94 -2.32
N THR A 24 -2.30 10.88 -2.65
CA THR A 24 -3.11 9.65 -2.52
C THR A 24 -2.55 8.49 -3.35
N LEU A 25 -2.09 8.77 -4.57
CA LEU A 25 -1.49 7.76 -5.44
C LEU A 25 -0.18 7.23 -4.84
N ALA A 26 0.71 8.12 -4.40
CA ALA A 26 1.97 7.74 -3.80
C ALA A 26 1.77 6.94 -2.50
N LEU A 27 0.88 7.40 -1.62
CA LEU A 27 0.52 6.70 -0.39
C LEU A 27 -0.06 5.31 -0.67
N SER A 28 -1.00 5.20 -1.60
CA SER A 28 -1.61 3.92 -1.95
C SER A 28 -0.60 2.93 -2.54
N LYS A 29 0.34 3.41 -3.36
CA LYS A 29 1.40 2.56 -3.91
C LYS A 29 2.46 2.20 -2.87
N PHE A 30 2.77 3.10 -1.95
CA PHE A 30 3.66 2.81 -0.83
C PHE A 30 3.09 1.72 0.09
N ALA A 31 1.80 1.79 0.38
CA ALA A 31 1.10 0.78 1.18
C ALA A 31 0.87 -0.56 0.44
N GLN A 32 1.29 -0.66 -0.82
CA GLN A 32 1.31 -1.89 -1.62
C GLN A 32 2.72 -2.48 -1.76
N LEU A 33 3.72 -1.96 -1.05
CA LEU A 33 5.02 -2.61 -1.01
C LEU A 33 4.89 -4.02 -0.43
N ASP A 34 5.60 -4.96 -1.03
CA ASP A 34 5.65 -6.35 -0.55
C ASP A 34 6.27 -6.46 0.85
N VAL A 35 6.24 -7.65 1.41
CA VAL A 35 6.73 -7.93 2.77
C VAL A 35 8.19 -7.50 2.97
N ASP A 36 9.00 -7.55 1.93
CA ASP A 36 10.40 -7.15 1.94
C ASP A 36 10.62 -5.66 1.57
N GLY A 37 9.58 -5.00 1.07
CA GLY A 37 9.64 -3.62 0.59
C GLY A 37 10.36 -3.45 -0.74
N MET A 38 10.59 -4.53 -1.49
CA MET A 38 11.35 -4.54 -2.73
C MET A 38 10.51 -4.21 -3.95
N GLY A 39 9.31 -4.74 -4.03
CA GLY A 39 8.38 -4.58 -5.13
C GLY A 39 7.03 -4.03 -4.69
N VAL A 40 6.28 -3.45 -5.62
CA VAL A 40 4.87 -3.12 -5.42
C VAL A 40 4.05 -4.36 -5.76
N GLU A 41 3.18 -4.78 -4.82
CA GLU A 41 2.29 -5.94 -5.01
C GLU A 41 1.39 -5.79 -6.22
N MET A 42 1.21 -6.89 -6.94
CA MET A 42 0.22 -7.02 -7.99
C MET A 42 -1.17 -7.10 -7.38
N GLU A 43 -2.16 -6.43 -7.99
CA GLU A 43 -3.54 -6.55 -7.57
C GLU A 43 -4.19 -7.80 -8.17
N GLY A 44 -4.70 -8.68 -7.31
CA GLY A 44 -5.44 -9.87 -7.72
C GLY A 44 -6.64 -9.51 -8.61
N GLY A 45 -6.85 -10.25 -9.69
CA GLY A 45 -7.93 -10.05 -10.64
C GLY A 45 -7.77 -8.84 -11.56
N LYS A 46 -6.67 -8.10 -11.47
CA LYS A 46 -6.31 -7.03 -12.41
C LYS A 46 -5.06 -7.45 -13.17
N PRO A 47 -5.18 -7.82 -14.44
CA PRO A 47 -4.02 -8.15 -15.25
C PRO A 47 -3.13 -6.90 -15.38
N GLY A 48 -1.87 -7.05 -15.02
CA GLY A 48 -0.84 -6.07 -15.30
C GLY A 48 -0.40 -6.15 -16.77
N TRP A 49 0.42 -5.20 -17.20
CA TRP A 49 1.04 -5.22 -18.50
C TRP A 49 2.15 -6.28 -18.64
N ASN A 50 2.54 -6.90 -17.53
CA ASN A 50 3.51 -7.98 -17.54
C ASN A 50 2.80 -9.32 -17.61
N ASP A 51 2.82 -9.95 -18.77
CA ASP A 51 2.13 -11.21 -19.03
C ASP A 51 2.62 -12.36 -18.12
N ALA A 52 3.87 -12.33 -17.71
CA ALA A 52 4.43 -13.34 -16.81
C ALA A 52 3.80 -13.30 -15.40
N MET A 53 3.33 -12.10 -14.98
CA MET A 53 2.70 -11.90 -13.68
C MET A 53 1.17 -11.81 -13.80
N ASN A 54 0.65 -11.93 -15.01
CA ASN A 54 -0.78 -11.82 -15.28
C ASN A 54 -1.53 -12.99 -14.63
N GLY A 55 -2.47 -12.68 -13.77
CA GLY A 55 -3.26 -13.68 -13.03
C GLY A 55 -2.63 -14.18 -11.74
N LEU A 56 -1.41 -13.77 -11.38
CA LEU A 56 -0.92 -13.99 -10.01
C LEU A 56 -1.75 -13.18 -9.01
N PRO A 57 -2.16 -13.77 -7.89
CA PRO A 57 -2.70 -12.99 -6.77
C PRO A 57 -1.68 -11.96 -6.34
N GLY A 58 -2.13 -10.71 -6.10
CA GLY A 58 -1.26 -9.60 -5.70
C GLY A 58 -0.38 -9.90 -4.50
N LEU A 59 -0.93 -10.69 -3.56
CA LEU A 59 -0.24 -11.18 -2.37
C LEU A 59 1.02 -12.01 -2.67
N PHE A 60 1.08 -12.69 -3.82
CA PHE A 60 2.16 -13.63 -4.15
C PHE A 60 3.10 -13.13 -5.24
N GLY A 61 2.96 -11.89 -5.66
CA GLY A 61 3.83 -11.32 -6.67
C GLY A 61 3.95 -9.80 -6.57
N SER A 62 5.16 -9.30 -6.81
CA SER A 62 5.47 -7.87 -6.77
C SER A 62 6.42 -7.47 -7.90
N GLY A 63 6.35 -6.21 -8.32
CA GLY A 63 7.17 -5.64 -9.38
C GLY A 63 8.10 -4.54 -8.89
N THR A 64 9.40 -4.66 -9.17
CA THR A 64 10.40 -3.64 -8.83
C THR A 64 10.34 -2.38 -9.70
N PRO A 65 9.97 -2.42 -11.01
CA PRO A 65 9.83 -1.20 -11.79
C PRO A 65 8.86 -0.19 -11.15
N GLU A 66 7.77 -0.67 -10.58
CA GLU A 66 6.78 0.16 -9.91
C GLU A 66 7.36 0.83 -8.64
N THR A 67 8.29 0.16 -7.96
CA THR A 67 8.98 0.72 -6.78
C THR A 67 9.89 1.90 -7.19
N PHE A 68 10.60 1.79 -8.31
CA PHE A 68 11.39 2.89 -8.86
C PHE A 68 10.51 4.07 -9.30
N GLU A 69 9.38 3.80 -9.95
CA GLU A 69 8.44 4.86 -10.33
C GLU A 69 7.77 5.49 -9.10
N LEU A 70 7.48 4.73 -8.07
CA LEU A 70 7.01 5.27 -6.79
C LEU A 70 8.05 6.20 -6.16
N LYS A 71 9.32 5.81 -6.13
CA LYS A 71 10.42 6.68 -5.65
C LYS A 71 10.49 7.99 -6.45
N ARG A 72 10.38 7.91 -7.78
CA ARG A 72 10.35 9.09 -8.66
C ARG A 72 9.14 9.99 -8.38
N LEU A 73 7.96 9.39 -8.17
CA LEU A 73 6.75 10.14 -7.83
C LEU A 73 6.88 10.87 -6.50
N ILE A 74 7.38 10.19 -5.46
CA ILE A 74 7.63 10.80 -4.15
C ILE A 74 8.59 11.99 -4.29
N LYS A 75 9.73 11.78 -4.97
CA LYS A 75 10.68 12.86 -5.21
C LYS A 75 10.06 14.02 -5.99
N PHE A 76 9.28 13.74 -7.03
CA PHE A 76 8.59 14.78 -7.79
C PHE A 76 7.63 15.59 -6.92
N ILE A 77 6.86 14.94 -6.03
CA ILE A 77 5.95 15.62 -5.12
C ILE A 77 6.74 16.53 -4.17
N THR A 78 7.77 16.02 -3.51
CA THR A 78 8.56 16.79 -2.53
C THR A 78 9.31 17.95 -3.17
N ASP A 79 9.87 17.77 -4.37
CA ASP A 79 10.62 18.81 -5.08
C ASP A 79 9.70 19.94 -5.63
N ASN A 80 8.47 19.59 -6.00
CA ASN A 80 7.55 20.51 -6.69
C ASN A 80 6.37 20.99 -5.81
N PHE A 81 6.39 20.66 -4.54
CA PHE A 81 5.35 21.09 -3.62
C PHE A 81 5.53 22.56 -3.26
N ASN A 82 5.40 23.43 -4.29
CA ASN A 82 5.55 24.87 -4.20
C ASN A 82 4.16 25.51 -4.10
N GLY A 83 3.81 26.10 -2.98
CA GLY A 83 2.49 26.73 -2.84
C GLY A 83 2.12 26.99 -1.39
N SER A 84 0.90 26.62 -1.03
CA SER A 84 0.35 26.79 0.31
C SER A 84 1.16 26.06 1.38
N GLU A 85 1.22 26.61 2.58
CA GLU A 85 1.80 25.98 3.78
C GLU A 85 1.03 24.71 4.19
N THR A 86 -0.22 24.56 3.74
CA THR A 86 -1.09 23.42 4.04
C THR A 86 -1.75 22.89 2.77
N VAL A 87 -2.15 21.63 2.82
CA VAL A 87 -2.99 20.94 1.83
C VAL A 87 -4.29 20.55 2.50
N VAL A 88 -5.40 21.00 1.94
CA VAL A 88 -6.73 20.52 2.32
C VAL A 88 -7.00 19.24 1.56
N MET A 89 -7.30 18.16 2.27
CA MET A 89 -7.58 16.85 1.70
C MET A 89 -8.72 16.14 2.43
N PRO A 90 -9.37 15.13 1.82
CA PRO A 90 -10.35 14.31 2.52
C PRO A 90 -9.82 13.76 3.83
N ALA A 91 -10.64 13.79 4.87
CA ALA A 91 -10.28 13.29 6.19
C ALA A 91 -9.83 11.82 6.16
N GLU A 92 -10.42 11.03 5.27
CA GLU A 92 -10.05 9.62 5.07
C GLU A 92 -8.62 9.46 4.54
N ILE A 93 -8.16 10.38 3.67
CA ILE A 93 -6.79 10.35 3.14
C ILE A 93 -5.80 10.81 4.20
N ALA A 94 -6.13 11.87 4.95
CA ALA A 94 -5.30 12.36 6.05
C ALA A 94 -5.12 11.25 7.10
N LYS A 95 -6.19 10.60 7.50
CA LYS A 95 -6.15 9.45 8.42
C LYS A 95 -5.31 8.30 7.88
N TYR A 96 -5.47 7.96 6.60
CA TYR A 96 -4.69 6.90 5.96
C TYR A 96 -3.18 7.21 5.98
N LEU A 97 -2.82 8.46 5.71
CA LEU A 97 -1.43 8.94 5.78
C LEU A 97 -0.86 8.79 7.19
N ASP A 98 -1.62 9.22 8.20
CA ASP A 98 -1.22 9.15 9.61
C ASP A 98 -1.07 7.70 10.09
N ASP A 99 -2.02 6.84 9.76
CA ASP A 99 -2.02 5.43 10.17
C ASP A 99 -0.78 4.70 9.57
N VAL A 100 -0.51 4.88 8.27
CA VAL A 100 0.67 4.27 7.61
C VAL A 100 1.98 4.81 8.20
N LYS A 101 2.06 6.13 8.45
CA LYS A 101 3.24 6.74 9.09
C LYS A 101 3.48 6.17 10.48
N ALA A 102 2.43 6.00 11.29
CA ALA A 102 2.53 5.47 12.64
C ALA A 102 3.12 4.05 12.67
N VAL A 103 2.70 3.18 11.74
CA VAL A 103 3.26 1.82 11.61
C VAL A 103 4.70 1.86 11.12
N LEU A 104 5.01 2.76 10.18
CA LEU A 104 6.38 2.94 9.70
C LEU A 104 7.32 3.41 10.82
N ASP A 105 6.84 4.25 11.73
CA ASP A 105 7.62 4.67 12.90
C ASP A 105 7.87 3.53 13.87
N LYS A 106 6.87 2.67 14.14
CA LYS A 106 7.08 1.45 14.93
C LYS A 106 8.16 0.56 14.29
N TYR A 107 8.08 0.37 12.97
CA TYR A 107 9.05 -0.41 12.21
C TYR A 107 10.46 0.17 12.30
N ASN A 108 10.62 1.47 12.07
CA ASN A 108 11.92 2.15 12.15
C ASN A 108 12.52 2.12 13.56
N ASN A 109 11.68 1.99 14.60
CA ASN A 109 12.09 1.84 16.00
C ASN A 109 12.34 0.37 16.41
N GLY A 110 12.23 -0.59 15.47
CA GLY A 110 12.43 -2.01 15.74
C GLY A 110 11.35 -2.65 16.63
N GLN A 111 10.15 -2.09 16.65
CA GLN A 111 9.04 -2.56 17.46
C GLN A 111 8.20 -3.64 16.78
N VAL A 112 8.30 -3.73 15.47
CA VAL A 112 7.61 -4.72 14.64
C VAL A 112 8.57 -5.29 13.61
N SER A 113 8.36 -6.55 13.22
CA SER A 113 9.09 -7.24 12.14
C SER A 113 8.67 -6.75 10.75
N ASP A 114 9.38 -7.20 9.70
CA ASP A 114 8.99 -6.93 8.29
C ASP A 114 7.57 -7.43 8.00
N PHE A 115 7.25 -8.64 8.48
CA PHE A 115 5.93 -9.25 8.27
C PHE A 115 4.82 -8.48 9.02
N GLU A 116 5.03 -8.17 10.30
CA GLU A 116 4.05 -7.42 11.09
C GLU A 116 3.82 -6.01 10.53
N TYR A 117 4.89 -5.34 10.08
CA TYR A 117 4.79 -4.06 9.39
C TYR A 117 3.92 -4.18 8.14
N TRP A 118 4.22 -5.14 7.28
CA TRP A 118 3.48 -5.38 6.03
C TRP A 118 2.01 -5.69 6.31
N ASP A 119 1.70 -6.57 7.25
CA ASP A 119 0.33 -6.97 7.61
C ASP A 119 -0.49 -5.80 8.19
N GLU A 120 0.10 -5.00 9.11
CA GLU A 120 -0.56 -3.80 9.64
C GLU A 120 -0.83 -2.79 8.51
N VAL A 121 0.13 -2.51 7.63
CA VAL A 121 -0.04 -1.57 6.51
C VAL A 121 -1.06 -2.08 5.49
N ALA A 122 -1.04 -3.38 5.17
CA ALA A 122 -2.03 -3.99 4.30
C ALA A 122 -3.45 -3.87 4.89
N THR A 123 -3.61 -4.12 6.19
CA THR A 123 -4.88 -3.95 6.90
C THR A 123 -5.37 -2.49 6.86
N ILE A 124 -4.49 -1.53 7.10
CA ILE A 124 -4.81 -0.09 7.01
C ILE A 124 -5.25 0.27 5.59
N ARG A 125 -4.54 -0.22 4.57
CA ARG A 125 -4.91 -0.03 3.15
C ARG A 125 -6.31 -0.55 2.84
N GLU A 126 -6.63 -1.76 3.27
CA GLU A 126 -7.96 -2.35 2.99
C GLU A 126 -9.08 -1.62 3.78
N ASN A 127 -8.82 -1.20 5.00
CA ASN A 127 -9.76 -0.36 5.77
C ASN A 127 -10.02 0.98 5.08
N TYR A 128 -8.96 1.64 4.55
CA TYR A 128 -9.12 2.84 3.75
C TYR A 128 -9.95 2.57 2.48
N ARG A 129 -9.65 1.50 1.73
CA ARG A 129 -10.39 1.13 0.52
C ARG A 129 -11.87 0.90 0.81
N GLU A 130 -12.19 0.22 1.90
CA GLU A 130 -13.59 -0.02 2.29
C GLU A 130 -14.28 1.29 2.68
N SER A 131 -13.59 2.20 3.39
CA SER A 131 -14.17 3.48 3.82
C SER A 131 -14.54 4.40 2.65
N VAL A 132 -13.80 4.35 1.54
CA VAL A 132 -14.03 5.21 0.35
C VAL A 132 -14.68 4.47 -0.82
N LYS A 133 -15.12 3.23 -0.61
CA LYS A 133 -15.63 2.36 -1.68
C LYS A 133 -16.84 2.92 -2.41
N LEU A 134 -17.76 3.53 -1.67
CA LEU A 134 -19.00 4.08 -2.22
C LEU A 134 -19.00 5.61 -2.23
N TYR A 135 -18.50 6.23 -1.17
CA TYR A 135 -18.54 7.68 -0.95
C TYR A 135 -17.31 8.13 -0.18
N LEU A 136 -16.95 9.41 -0.35
CA LEU A 136 -16.16 10.16 0.62
C LEU A 136 -17.12 10.86 1.58
N SER A 137 -16.77 10.99 2.87
CA SER A 137 -17.63 11.68 3.86
C SER A 137 -17.94 13.13 3.47
N GLY A 138 -17.03 13.77 2.77
CA GLY A 138 -17.04 15.20 2.48
C GLY A 138 -16.35 16.03 3.56
N GLU A 139 -15.89 15.39 4.64
CA GLU A 139 -15.04 16.03 5.64
C GLU A 139 -13.64 16.26 5.11
N GLU A 140 -13.06 17.43 5.44
CA GLU A 140 -11.73 17.83 4.99
C GLU A 140 -10.82 18.13 6.18
N THR A 141 -9.55 17.84 6.01
CA THR A 141 -8.50 18.10 7.01
C THR A 141 -7.38 18.88 6.35
N GLU A 142 -6.89 19.90 7.05
CA GLU A 142 -5.66 20.60 6.68
C GLU A 142 -4.44 19.84 7.19
N VAL A 143 -3.54 19.48 6.27
CA VAL A 143 -2.28 18.81 6.58
C VAL A 143 -1.13 19.72 6.19
N SER A 144 -0.17 19.95 7.10
CA SER A 144 0.94 20.83 6.81
C SER A 144 1.88 20.21 5.77
N LYS A 145 2.45 21.07 4.95
CA LYS A 145 3.46 20.70 3.96
C LYS A 145 4.68 20.05 4.61
N ASP A 146 5.12 20.56 5.74
CA ASP A 146 6.27 20.02 6.46
C ASP A 146 6.02 18.58 6.91
N TYR A 147 4.82 18.29 7.41
CA TYR A 147 4.45 16.93 7.79
C TYR A 147 4.39 16.00 6.58
N ILE A 148 3.81 16.43 5.46
CA ILE A 148 3.81 15.63 4.21
C ILE A 148 5.24 15.33 3.76
N ASN A 149 6.13 16.31 3.81
CA ASN A 149 7.54 16.13 3.45
C ASN A 149 8.26 15.18 4.42
N GLU A 150 7.99 15.27 5.71
CA GLU A 150 8.50 14.32 6.71
C GLU A 150 8.08 12.90 6.40
N VAL A 151 6.78 12.68 6.18
CA VAL A 151 6.22 11.35 5.86
C VAL A 151 6.84 10.81 4.57
N PHE A 152 6.89 11.62 3.52
CA PHE A 152 7.42 11.18 2.23
C PHE A 152 8.93 10.95 2.25
N SER A 153 9.67 11.66 3.09
CA SER A 153 11.07 11.37 3.33
C SER A 153 11.26 10.01 4.02
N ALA A 154 10.41 9.69 4.98
CA ALA A 154 10.40 8.38 5.63
C ALA A 154 10.02 7.25 4.64
N PHE A 155 9.05 7.50 3.76
CA PHE A 155 8.69 6.57 2.68
C PHE A 155 9.86 6.33 1.72
N ALA A 156 10.53 7.39 1.29
CA ALA A 156 11.70 7.30 0.42
C ALA A 156 12.82 6.46 1.06
N ALA A 157 13.06 6.65 2.35
CA ALA A 157 14.08 5.86 3.08
C ALA A 157 13.71 4.37 3.18
N LYS A 158 12.43 4.03 3.37
CA LYS A 158 11.97 2.61 3.35
C LYS A 158 12.12 2.00 1.96
N ILE A 159 11.76 2.74 0.91
CA ILE A 159 11.91 2.32 -0.48
C ILE A 159 13.40 2.08 -0.82
N ASP A 160 14.30 2.96 -0.38
CA ASP A 160 15.73 2.81 -0.63
C ASP A 160 16.28 1.52 -0.02
N LYS A 161 15.89 1.19 1.22
CA LYS A 161 16.24 -0.09 1.85
C LYS A 161 15.70 -1.29 1.08
N GLY A 162 14.47 -1.21 0.56
CA GLY A 162 13.89 -2.27 -0.28
C GLY A 162 14.66 -2.45 -1.60
N ILE A 163 15.05 -1.36 -2.25
CA ILE A 163 15.88 -1.41 -3.47
C ILE A 163 17.25 -2.02 -3.17
N GLU A 164 17.91 -1.63 -2.07
CA GLU A 164 19.19 -2.21 -1.64
C GLU A 164 19.07 -3.72 -1.44
N LYS A 165 18.00 -4.18 -0.76
CA LYS A 165 17.70 -5.60 -0.57
C LYS A 165 17.47 -6.33 -1.89
N ALA A 166 16.75 -5.73 -2.84
CA ALA A 166 16.53 -6.28 -4.17
C ALA A 166 17.84 -6.44 -4.96
N VAL A 167 18.75 -5.45 -4.87
CA VAL A 167 20.09 -5.52 -5.48
C VAL A 167 20.91 -6.65 -4.87
N GLU A 168 20.87 -6.82 -3.56
CA GLU A 168 21.59 -7.90 -2.86
C GLU A 168 21.06 -9.28 -3.29
N MET A 169 19.73 -9.47 -3.29
CA MET A 169 19.12 -10.74 -3.73
C MET A 169 19.43 -11.07 -5.19
N GLY A 170 19.52 -10.07 -6.05
CA GLY A 170 19.85 -10.22 -7.47
C GLY A 170 21.35 -10.22 -7.77
N ASN A 171 22.22 -10.37 -6.75
CA ASN A 171 23.67 -10.39 -6.92
C ASN A 171 24.23 -9.18 -7.70
N GLY A 172 23.76 -7.98 -7.37
CA GLY A 172 24.17 -6.72 -7.99
C GLY A 172 23.30 -6.26 -9.15
N LEU A 173 22.28 -7.03 -9.53
CA LEU A 173 21.25 -6.66 -10.51
C LEU A 173 19.90 -6.64 -9.82
N VAL A 174 19.02 -5.72 -10.22
CA VAL A 174 17.67 -5.67 -9.70
C VAL A 174 16.78 -6.63 -10.50
N PRO A 175 16.20 -7.67 -9.89
CA PRO A 175 15.18 -8.49 -10.53
C PRO A 175 13.97 -7.63 -10.93
N THR A 176 13.31 -7.97 -12.03
CA THR A 176 12.13 -7.21 -12.50
C THR A 176 10.93 -7.44 -11.59
N TYR A 177 10.81 -8.63 -11.01
CA TYR A 177 9.74 -9.01 -10.09
C TYR A 177 10.17 -10.13 -9.16
N PHE A 178 9.42 -10.28 -8.08
CA PHE A 178 9.57 -11.33 -7.09
C PHE A 178 8.26 -12.10 -6.95
N THR A 179 8.37 -13.36 -6.51
CA THR A 179 7.22 -14.13 -6.04
C THR A 179 7.39 -14.45 -4.56
N HIS A 180 6.27 -14.65 -3.87
CA HIS A 180 6.24 -14.91 -2.44
C HIS A 180 5.53 -16.23 -2.18
N GLU A 181 6.18 -17.13 -1.46
CA GLU A 181 5.63 -18.41 -1.03
C GLU A 181 5.25 -18.35 0.44
N ALA A 182 4.01 -18.71 0.77
CA ALA A 182 3.60 -18.85 2.16
C ALA A 182 4.27 -20.10 2.74
N VAL A 183 5.16 -19.93 3.69
CA VAL A 183 5.95 -21.04 4.30
C VAL A 183 5.44 -21.42 5.69
N ASP A 184 4.73 -20.51 6.37
CA ASP A 184 4.03 -20.78 7.62
C ASP A 184 2.62 -20.20 7.60
N PHE A 185 1.64 -20.97 8.11
CA PHE A 185 0.25 -20.54 8.15
C PHE A 185 -0.55 -21.31 9.22
N GLU A 186 -1.56 -20.65 9.76
CA GLU A 186 -2.52 -21.22 10.70
C GLU A 186 -3.88 -21.42 10.05
N PRO A 187 -4.48 -22.64 10.14
CA PRO A 187 -5.84 -22.85 9.69
C PRO A 187 -6.84 -22.00 10.47
N VAL A 188 -7.80 -21.39 9.77
CA VAL A 188 -8.90 -20.69 10.43
C VAL A 188 -9.94 -21.69 10.86
N VAL A 189 -10.32 -21.66 12.14
CA VAL A 189 -11.37 -22.49 12.73
C VAL A 189 -12.48 -21.62 13.34
N ASP A 190 -13.69 -22.14 13.41
CA ASP A 190 -14.82 -21.50 14.09
C ASP A 190 -14.75 -21.67 15.62
N GLU A 191 -15.73 -21.15 16.35
CA GLU A 191 -15.80 -21.22 17.81
C GLU A 191 -15.88 -22.67 18.35
N ASN A 192 -16.24 -23.63 17.51
CA ASN A 192 -16.34 -25.05 17.84
C ASN A 192 -15.11 -25.86 17.39
N GLY A 193 -14.09 -25.19 16.80
CA GLY A 193 -12.90 -25.83 16.28
C GLY A 193 -13.04 -26.46 14.89
N ASN A 194 -14.16 -26.20 14.17
CA ASN A 194 -14.34 -26.70 12.82
C ASN A 194 -13.63 -25.80 11.80
N PRO A 195 -13.11 -26.38 10.70
CA PRO A 195 -12.48 -25.61 9.64
C PRO A 195 -13.42 -24.58 9.00
N VAL A 196 -13.02 -23.32 8.92
CA VAL A 196 -13.74 -22.31 8.14
C VAL A 196 -13.38 -22.47 6.67
N MET A 197 -14.37 -22.73 5.84
CA MET A 197 -14.19 -22.98 4.42
C MET A 197 -14.46 -21.73 3.58
N SER A 198 -13.71 -21.57 2.48
CA SER A 198 -14.02 -20.60 1.43
C SER A 198 -15.24 -21.07 0.63
N HIS A 199 -15.81 -20.19 -0.21
CA HIS A 199 -16.89 -20.60 -1.11
C HIS A 199 -16.45 -21.62 -2.19
N TYR A 200 -15.16 -21.83 -2.37
CA TYR A 200 -14.60 -22.87 -3.22
C TYR A 200 -14.38 -24.21 -2.50
N GLY A 201 -14.77 -24.33 -1.24
CA GLY A 201 -14.57 -25.54 -0.44
C GLY A 201 -13.14 -25.76 0.03
N LEU A 202 -12.30 -24.75 0.00
CA LEU A 202 -10.92 -24.80 0.54
C LEU A 202 -10.92 -24.21 1.95
N GLN A 203 -10.18 -24.83 2.86
CA GLN A 203 -10.00 -24.31 4.21
C GLN A 203 -9.28 -22.96 4.15
N LYS A 204 -9.81 -21.98 4.87
CA LYS A 204 -9.14 -20.67 5.04
C LYS A 204 -7.95 -20.82 5.98
N ALA A 205 -6.90 -20.08 5.70
CA ALA A 205 -5.72 -19.98 6.54
C ALA A 205 -5.24 -18.54 6.67
N VAL A 206 -4.58 -18.23 7.78
CA VAL A 206 -3.86 -16.98 8.00
C VAL A 206 -2.40 -17.27 7.78
N VAL A 207 -1.77 -16.59 6.84
CA VAL A 207 -0.32 -16.70 6.60
C VAL A 207 0.42 -16.03 7.74
N LYS A 208 1.52 -16.62 8.18
CA LYS A 208 2.39 -16.12 9.25
C LYS A 208 3.78 -15.76 8.75
N GLU A 209 4.21 -16.35 7.65
CA GLU A 209 5.52 -16.09 7.08
C GLU A 209 5.52 -16.30 5.57
N PHE A 210 6.24 -15.42 4.87
CA PHE A 210 6.54 -15.54 3.45
C PHE A 210 8.02 -15.76 3.22
N LYS A 211 8.33 -16.54 2.21
CA LYS A 211 9.65 -16.63 1.60
C LYS A 211 9.60 -15.97 0.22
N THR A 212 10.43 -14.98 0.01
CA THR A 212 10.59 -14.34 -1.29
C THR A 212 11.57 -15.13 -2.18
N VAL A 213 11.21 -15.30 -3.45
CA VAL A 213 11.99 -16.03 -4.45
C VAL A 213 12.02 -15.27 -5.77
#